data_7136af4ec79fd790d88d1ccfb1198526
#
_entry.id   7136af4ec79fd790d88d1ccfb1198526
#
_cell.length_a   1.000
_cell.length_b   1.000
_cell.length_c   1.000
_cell.angle_alpha   90.00
_cell.angle_beta   90.00
_cell.angle_gamma   90.00
#
_symmetry.space_group_name_H-M   'P 1'
#
loop_
_entity.id
_entity.type
_entity.pdbx_description
1 polymer ?
#
loop_
_entity_poly.entity_id
_entity_poly.type
_entity_poly.pdbx_seq_one_letter_code
_entity_poly.pdbx_strand_id
1 'polypeptide(L)'
;VAYRTAVAREALHEDDAARELFVEVWELDRRRRRRRGVPHVSVQKFGRMVKEAIAQLPDPIRLRIEHVPIIVQDRPDREVVEQGFDPLSLGMFDGVPFADQGAPTLTRIMVFQRNVEDCVENETELEDEVYVTLLHETGHFFGLSEEDLALRGLA
;
A
#
# COMPACT_ATOMS: atom_id res chain seq x y z
N VAL A 1 5.30 17.09 -10.78
CA VAL A 1 5.55 16.82 -12.22
C VAL A 1 6.13 15.42 -12.39
N ALA A 2 7.27 15.08 -11.76
CA ALA A 2 7.94 13.78 -11.91
C ALA A 2 7.02 12.57 -11.70
N TYR A 3 6.22 12.55 -10.63
CA TYR A 3 5.29 11.45 -10.34
C TYR A 3 4.27 11.21 -11.48
N ARG A 4 3.58 12.26 -11.92
CA ARG A 4 2.62 12.11 -13.03
C ARG A 4 3.27 11.62 -14.32
N THR A 5 4.51 12.01 -14.56
CA THR A 5 5.28 11.56 -15.72
C THR A 5 5.67 10.09 -15.56
N ALA A 6 6.05 9.65 -14.35
CA ALA A 6 6.35 8.25 -14.05
C ALA A 6 5.15 7.34 -14.33
N VAL A 7 3.99 7.66 -13.76
CA VAL A 7 2.74 6.91 -13.98
C VAL A 7 2.32 6.89 -15.45
N ALA A 8 2.47 8.01 -16.16
CA ALA A 8 2.17 8.05 -17.59
C ALA A 8 3.11 7.17 -18.43
N ARG A 9 4.39 7.09 -18.08
CA ARG A 9 5.36 6.23 -18.75
C ARG A 9 5.11 4.75 -18.46
N GLU A 10 4.79 4.40 -17.22
CA GLU A 10 4.38 3.05 -16.85
C GLU A 10 3.16 2.59 -17.68
N ALA A 11 2.13 3.44 -17.80
CA ALA A 11 0.95 3.16 -18.63
C ALA A 11 1.26 3.02 -20.13
N LEU A 12 2.40 3.57 -20.59
CA LEU A 12 2.91 3.43 -21.96
C LEU A 12 3.90 2.26 -22.11
N HIS A 13 4.09 1.44 -21.06
CA HIS A 13 5.06 0.34 -21.02
C HIS A 13 6.52 0.80 -21.22
N GLU A 14 6.84 2.03 -20.80
CA GLU A 14 8.20 2.58 -20.79
C GLU A 14 8.82 2.32 -19.40
N ASP A 15 8.90 1.07 -18.99
CA ASP A 15 9.18 0.63 -17.62
C ASP A 15 10.50 1.18 -17.04
N ASP A 16 11.58 1.17 -17.81
CA ASP A 16 12.87 1.68 -17.33
C ASP A 16 12.82 3.19 -17.05
N ALA A 17 12.17 3.97 -17.92
CA ALA A 17 12.01 5.39 -17.71
C ALA A 17 11.02 5.73 -16.58
N ALA A 18 10.02 4.88 -16.35
CA ALA A 18 9.13 4.98 -15.21
C ALA A 18 9.87 4.72 -13.89
N ARG A 19 10.69 3.65 -13.83
CA ARG A 19 11.51 3.31 -12.65
C ARG A 19 12.46 4.44 -12.24
N GLU A 20 13.20 5.02 -13.18
CA GLU A 20 14.08 6.15 -12.90
C GLU A 20 13.32 7.31 -12.25
N LEU A 21 12.14 7.63 -12.77
CA LEU A 21 11.31 8.69 -12.23
C LEU A 21 10.69 8.32 -10.85
N PHE A 22 10.34 7.06 -10.62
CA PHE A 22 9.86 6.61 -9.32
C PHE A 22 10.96 6.73 -8.25
N VAL A 23 12.20 6.39 -8.58
CA VAL A 23 13.34 6.59 -7.68
C VAL A 23 13.55 8.07 -7.39
N GLU A 24 13.46 8.95 -8.39
CA GLU A 24 13.53 10.41 -8.18
C GLU A 24 12.41 10.89 -7.23
N VAL A 25 11.18 10.45 -7.44
CA VAL A 25 10.03 10.77 -6.57
C VAL A 25 10.28 10.30 -5.15
N TRP A 26 10.77 9.07 -4.97
CA TRP A 26 11.10 8.51 -3.67
C TRP A 26 12.16 9.36 -2.93
N GLU A 27 13.23 9.77 -3.62
CA GLU A 27 14.29 10.61 -3.06
C GLU A 27 13.77 12.00 -2.65
N LEU A 28 12.93 12.62 -3.49
CA LEU A 28 12.32 13.91 -3.20
C LEU A 28 11.35 13.83 -2.02
N ASP A 29 10.51 12.79 -1.99
CA ASP A 29 9.53 12.62 -0.93
C ASP A 29 10.19 12.28 0.41
N ARG A 30 11.27 11.50 0.41
CA ARG A 30 12.05 11.21 1.62
C ARG A 30 12.61 12.46 2.29
N ARG A 31 12.99 13.48 1.49
CA ARG A 31 13.53 14.77 1.97
C ARG A 31 12.44 15.76 2.33
N ARG A 32 11.21 15.52 1.89
CA ARG A 32 10.08 16.42 2.12
C ARG A 32 9.71 16.44 3.60
N ARG A 33 9.51 17.62 4.16
CA ARG A 33 8.90 17.77 5.49
C ARG A 33 7.49 17.23 5.46
N ARG A 34 7.02 16.71 6.58
CA ARG A 34 5.64 16.28 6.75
C ARG A 34 4.69 17.41 6.35
N ARG A 35 3.65 17.08 5.63
CA ARG A 35 2.63 18.03 5.18
C ARG A 35 1.92 18.60 6.42
N ARG A 36 1.71 19.92 6.45
CA ARG A 36 0.93 20.57 7.53
C ARG A 36 -0.56 20.36 7.25
N GLY A 37 -1.33 20.17 8.33
CA GLY A 37 -2.79 20.03 8.24
C GLY A 37 -3.29 18.63 7.91
N VAL A 38 -2.40 17.63 7.84
CA VAL A 38 -2.76 16.21 7.75
C VAL A 38 -2.50 15.53 9.09
N PRO A 39 -3.21 14.42 9.41
CA PRO A 39 -2.99 13.71 10.66
C PRO A 39 -1.58 13.09 10.68
N HIS A 40 -0.94 13.21 11.85
CA HIS A 40 0.34 12.55 12.13
C HIS A 40 0.21 11.82 13.45
N VAL A 41 0.01 10.53 13.37
CA VAL A 41 -0.14 9.70 14.55
C VAL A 41 1.15 8.95 14.88
N SER A 42 1.29 8.51 16.14
CA SER A 42 2.42 7.64 16.50
C SER A 42 2.29 6.28 15.80
N VAL A 43 3.43 5.60 15.60
CA VAL A 43 3.45 4.23 15.04
C VAL A 43 2.56 3.29 15.87
N GLN A 44 2.54 3.45 17.20
CA GLN A 44 1.69 2.65 18.09
C GLN A 44 0.19 2.92 17.85
N LYS A 45 -0.19 4.18 17.62
CA LYS A 45 -1.58 4.54 17.32
C LYS A 45 -1.98 4.02 15.96
N PHE A 46 -1.13 4.20 14.94
CA PHE A 46 -1.37 3.66 13.60
C PHE A 46 -1.49 2.12 13.62
N GLY A 47 -0.61 1.44 14.36
CA GLY A 47 -0.69 -0.01 14.54
C GLY A 47 -1.99 -0.48 15.22
N ARG A 48 -2.61 0.33 16.09
CA ARG A 48 -3.95 0.03 16.63
C ARG A 48 -5.03 0.20 15.56
N MET A 49 -4.99 1.27 14.76
CA MET A 49 -5.92 1.46 13.65
C MET A 49 -5.88 0.28 12.67
N VAL A 50 -4.67 -0.21 12.33
CA VAL A 50 -4.50 -1.41 11.51
C VAL A 50 -5.17 -2.63 12.14
N LYS A 51 -4.98 -2.87 13.45
CA LYS A 51 -5.63 -3.99 14.17
C LYS A 51 -7.14 -3.88 14.19
N GLU A 52 -7.66 -2.68 14.40
CA GLU A 52 -9.09 -2.40 14.39
C GLU A 52 -9.69 -2.60 13.01
N ALA A 53 -9.00 -2.15 11.97
CA ALA A 53 -9.40 -2.37 10.58
C ALA A 53 -9.43 -3.87 10.21
N ILE A 54 -8.44 -4.66 10.64
CA ILE A 54 -8.44 -6.12 10.46
C ILE A 54 -9.66 -6.75 11.14
N ALA A 55 -9.98 -6.31 12.36
CA ALA A 55 -11.11 -6.83 13.12
C ALA A 55 -12.47 -6.53 12.45
N GLN A 56 -12.55 -5.47 11.66
CA GLN A 56 -13.74 -5.08 10.88
C GLN A 56 -13.88 -5.83 9.56
N LEU A 57 -12.83 -6.51 9.08
CA LEU A 57 -12.92 -7.30 7.85
C LEU A 57 -13.97 -8.41 8.00
N PRO A 58 -14.72 -8.75 6.93
CA PRO A 58 -15.65 -9.87 6.94
C PRO A 58 -14.97 -11.17 7.40
N ASP A 59 -15.66 -11.98 8.22
CA ASP A 59 -15.12 -13.22 8.78
C ASP A 59 -14.44 -14.14 7.76
N PRO A 60 -15.02 -14.38 6.55
CA PRO A 60 -14.36 -15.23 5.56
C PRO A 60 -13.01 -14.73 5.09
N ILE A 61 -12.83 -13.41 5.08
CA ILE A 61 -11.56 -12.74 4.71
C ILE A 61 -10.60 -12.81 5.89
N ARG A 62 -11.04 -12.35 7.05
CA ARG A 62 -10.26 -12.26 8.27
C ARG A 62 -9.63 -13.60 8.66
N LEU A 63 -10.39 -14.67 8.63
CA LEU A 63 -9.91 -16.04 8.96
C LEU A 63 -8.81 -16.53 7.99
N ARG A 64 -8.84 -16.11 6.73
CA ARG A 64 -7.85 -16.52 5.75
C ARG A 64 -6.54 -15.75 5.84
N ILE A 65 -6.58 -14.51 6.33
CA ILE A 65 -5.38 -13.69 6.52
C ILE A 65 -4.83 -13.76 7.96
N GLU A 66 -5.42 -14.54 8.83
CA GLU A 66 -5.04 -14.66 10.26
C GLU A 66 -3.54 -14.94 10.45
N HIS A 67 -2.94 -15.69 9.54
CA HIS A 67 -1.53 -16.04 9.58
C HIS A 67 -0.65 -15.18 8.66
N VAL A 68 -1.23 -14.23 7.96
CA VAL A 68 -0.49 -13.31 7.08
C VAL A 68 0.06 -12.15 7.92
N PRO A 69 1.39 -11.97 8.02
CA PRO A 69 1.96 -10.84 8.71
C PRO A 69 1.53 -9.52 8.05
N ILE A 70 1.04 -8.58 8.85
CA ILE A 70 0.75 -7.22 8.41
C ILE A 70 1.78 -6.29 9.04
N ILE A 71 2.58 -5.65 8.20
CA ILE A 71 3.73 -4.85 8.59
C ILE A 71 3.46 -3.39 8.30
N VAL A 72 3.62 -2.53 9.30
CA VAL A 72 3.57 -1.08 9.14
C VAL A 72 4.98 -0.56 8.89
N GLN A 73 5.17 0.14 7.78
CA GLN A 73 6.39 0.88 7.45
C GLN A 73 6.07 2.36 7.20
N ASP A 74 7.07 3.22 7.29
CA ASP A 74 6.89 4.64 6.96
C ASP A 74 6.59 4.81 5.45
N ARG A 75 7.34 4.12 4.59
CA ARG A 75 7.28 4.17 3.11
C ARG A 75 7.77 2.87 2.49
N PRO A 76 7.56 2.66 1.17
CA PRO A 76 8.23 1.59 0.44
C PRO A 76 9.75 1.69 0.54
N ASP A 77 10.43 0.55 0.62
CA ASP A 77 11.87 0.50 0.58
C ASP A 77 12.40 0.87 -0.81
N ARG A 78 13.58 1.49 -0.85
CA ARG A 78 14.21 1.92 -2.11
C ARG A 78 14.35 0.78 -3.11
N GLU A 79 14.75 -0.40 -2.64
CA GLU A 79 14.97 -1.59 -3.47
C GLU A 79 13.70 -2.01 -4.22
N VAL A 80 12.54 -1.89 -3.57
CA VAL A 80 11.24 -2.21 -4.18
C VAL A 80 10.88 -1.16 -5.24
N VAL A 81 11.15 0.11 -4.97
CA VAL A 81 10.93 1.21 -5.94
C VAL A 81 11.87 1.08 -7.15
N GLU A 82 13.12 0.66 -6.96
CA GLU A 82 14.07 0.37 -8.04
C GLU A 82 13.61 -0.81 -8.92
N GLN A 83 12.73 -1.69 -8.40
CA GLN A 83 12.07 -2.75 -9.16
C GLN A 83 10.81 -2.28 -9.90
N GLY A 84 10.42 -1.01 -9.76
CA GLY A 84 9.28 -0.41 -10.44
C GLY A 84 8.04 -0.22 -9.58
N PHE A 85 8.12 -0.45 -8.26
CA PHE A 85 7.00 -0.21 -7.37
C PHE A 85 6.75 1.29 -7.17
N ASP A 86 5.48 1.70 -7.18
CA ASP A 86 5.11 3.10 -6.97
C ASP A 86 5.48 3.56 -5.54
N PRO A 87 6.37 4.57 -5.40
CA PRO A 87 6.80 5.08 -4.10
C PRO A 87 5.69 5.72 -3.26
N LEU A 88 4.56 6.10 -3.87
CA LEU A 88 3.43 6.72 -3.18
C LEU A 88 2.27 5.75 -2.91
N SER A 89 2.40 4.47 -3.24
CA SER A 89 1.42 3.43 -2.88
C SER A 89 1.14 3.43 -1.38
N LEU A 90 -0.10 3.13 -1.00
CA LEU A 90 -0.54 3.12 0.40
C LEU A 90 -0.24 1.79 1.09
N GLY A 91 -0.20 0.70 0.32
CA GLY A 91 0.12 -0.65 0.77
C GLY A 91 0.85 -1.46 -0.28
N MET A 92 1.16 -2.70 0.05
CA MET A 92 1.75 -3.68 -0.85
C MET A 92 1.44 -5.09 -0.36
N PHE A 93 0.87 -5.91 -1.23
CA PHE A 93 0.87 -7.35 -1.04
C PHE A 93 2.18 -7.93 -1.61
N ASP A 94 2.95 -8.60 -0.77
CA ASP A 94 4.22 -9.23 -1.16
C ASP A 94 4.12 -10.74 -0.91
N GLY A 95 3.98 -11.51 -1.98
CA GLY A 95 3.85 -12.95 -1.90
C GLY A 95 3.10 -13.58 -3.06
N VAL A 96 2.68 -14.83 -2.84
CA VAL A 96 1.90 -15.60 -3.82
C VAL A 96 0.43 -15.57 -3.43
N PRO A 97 -0.49 -15.29 -4.37
CA PRO A 97 -1.91 -15.33 -4.12
C PRO A 97 -2.38 -16.65 -3.51
N PHE A 98 -3.43 -16.60 -2.67
CA PHE A 98 -3.94 -17.75 -1.93
C PHE A 98 -4.25 -18.98 -2.82
N ALA A 99 -4.73 -18.75 -4.05
CA ALA A 99 -5.05 -19.81 -4.99
C ALA A 99 -3.82 -20.60 -5.48
N ASP A 100 -2.63 -19.97 -5.43
CA ASP A 100 -1.38 -20.49 -5.99
C ASP A 100 -0.40 -20.98 -4.92
N GLN A 101 -0.84 -21.11 -3.66
CA GLN A 101 0.02 -21.49 -2.53
C GLN A 101 0.44 -22.96 -2.55
N GLY A 102 1.12 -23.39 -3.61
CA GLY A 102 1.76 -24.69 -3.72
C GLY A 102 3.22 -24.75 -3.24
N ALA A 103 3.84 -23.61 -2.92
CA ALA A 103 5.24 -23.50 -2.49
C ALA A 103 5.37 -22.55 -1.28
N PRO A 104 6.36 -22.75 -0.39
CA PRO A 104 6.60 -21.85 0.73
C PRO A 104 7.17 -20.52 0.23
N THR A 105 6.31 -19.56 -0.05
CA THR A 105 6.68 -18.19 -0.38
C THR A 105 6.27 -17.28 0.79
N LEU A 106 7.17 -16.37 1.17
CA LEU A 106 6.90 -15.42 2.22
C LEU A 106 5.75 -14.50 1.75
N THR A 107 4.60 -14.65 2.36
CA THR A 107 3.42 -13.81 2.06
C THR A 107 3.23 -12.82 3.19
N ARG A 108 3.15 -11.54 2.87
CA ARG A 108 2.92 -10.46 3.84
C ARG A 108 2.16 -9.31 3.20
N ILE A 109 1.46 -8.55 4.01
CA ILE A 109 0.84 -7.29 3.62
C ILE A 109 1.60 -6.16 4.31
N MET A 110 1.94 -5.12 3.55
CA MET A 110 2.60 -3.92 4.05
C MET A 110 1.66 -2.74 3.95
N VAL A 111 1.68 -1.86 4.95
CA VAL A 111 0.92 -0.60 4.97
C VAL A 111 1.90 0.53 5.21
N PHE A 112 1.90 1.53 4.33
CA PHE A 112 2.86 2.64 4.33
C PHE A 112 2.26 3.85 5.06
N GLN A 113 2.51 3.94 6.37
CA GLN A 113 1.89 4.91 7.27
C GLN A 113 1.93 6.33 6.72
N ARG A 114 3.09 6.81 6.29
CA ARG A 114 3.22 8.18 5.83
C ARG A 114 2.45 8.47 4.54
N ASN A 115 2.44 7.51 3.62
CA ASN A 115 1.70 7.67 2.38
C ASN A 115 0.20 7.74 2.67
N VAL A 116 -0.31 6.91 3.59
CA VAL A 116 -1.71 6.95 4.03
C VAL A 116 -2.02 8.27 4.75
N GLU A 117 -1.18 8.72 5.68
CA GLU A 117 -1.35 10.01 6.37
C GLU A 117 -1.35 11.21 5.39
N ASP A 118 -0.51 11.17 4.35
CA ASP A 118 -0.37 12.27 3.39
C ASP A 118 -1.55 12.39 2.41
N CYS A 119 -2.42 11.38 2.28
CA CYS A 119 -3.57 11.42 1.36
C CYS A 119 -4.90 11.80 2.04
N VAL A 120 -4.96 11.92 3.37
CA VAL A 120 -6.16 12.24 4.14
C VAL A 120 -6.06 13.58 4.84
N GLU A 121 -7.20 14.13 5.31
CA GLU A 121 -7.25 15.44 5.95
C GLU A 121 -7.41 15.39 7.48
N ASN A 122 -7.94 14.29 8.01
CA ASN A 122 -8.23 14.12 9.44
C ASN A 122 -8.11 12.66 9.89
N GLU A 123 -8.19 12.40 11.21
CA GLU A 123 -8.01 11.07 11.77
C GLU A 123 -9.15 10.10 11.39
N THR A 124 -10.37 10.58 11.22
CA THR A 124 -11.49 9.71 10.80
C THR A 124 -11.25 9.18 9.39
N GLU A 125 -10.84 10.06 8.48
CA GLU A 125 -10.45 9.64 7.13
C GLU A 125 -9.22 8.72 7.15
N LEU A 126 -8.29 8.91 8.11
CA LEU A 126 -7.15 8.02 8.27
C LEU A 126 -7.57 6.60 8.64
N GLU A 127 -8.53 6.44 9.57
CA GLU A 127 -9.09 5.14 9.95
C GLU A 127 -9.77 4.46 8.76
N ASP A 128 -10.58 5.20 8.01
CA ASP A 128 -11.26 4.70 6.81
C ASP A 128 -10.24 4.28 5.73
N GLU A 129 -9.22 5.09 5.49
CA GLU A 129 -8.19 4.81 4.47
C GLU A 129 -7.33 3.60 4.84
N VAL A 130 -6.98 3.43 6.11
CA VAL A 130 -6.31 2.22 6.61
C VAL A 130 -7.16 0.98 6.32
N TYR A 131 -8.48 1.05 6.55
CA TYR A 131 -9.39 -0.06 6.25
C TYR A 131 -9.44 -0.37 4.75
N VAL A 132 -9.60 0.65 3.90
CA VAL A 132 -9.66 0.50 2.43
C VAL A 132 -8.35 -0.07 1.91
N THR A 133 -7.20 0.45 2.35
CA THR A 133 -5.88 -0.06 1.98
C THR A 133 -5.72 -1.54 2.34
N LEU A 134 -6.09 -1.94 3.55
CA LEU A 134 -6.02 -3.35 3.96
C LEU A 134 -6.95 -4.24 3.14
N LEU A 135 -8.15 -3.77 2.83
CA LEU A 135 -9.10 -4.52 2.02
C LEU A 135 -8.58 -4.68 0.58
N HIS A 136 -7.96 -3.66 0.02
CA HIS A 136 -7.31 -3.68 -1.30
C HIS A 136 -6.19 -4.72 -1.34
N GLU A 137 -5.21 -4.64 -0.42
CA GLU A 137 -4.08 -5.57 -0.37
C GLU A 137 -4.52 -7.02 -0.08
N THR A 138 -5.59 -7.18 0.70
CA THR A 138 -6.22 -8.48 0.92
C THR A 138 -6.86 -9.00 -0.38
N GLY A 139 -7.40 -8.13 -1.21
CA GLY A 139 -7.89 -8.48 -2.55
C GLY A 139 -6.80 -9.10 -3.41
N HIS A 140 -5.61 -8.52 -3.43
CA HIS A 140 -4.45 -9.09 -4.13
C HIS A 140 -4.04 -10.46 -3.55
N PHE A 141 -4.08 -10.62 -2.24
CA PHE A 141 -3.87 -11.93 -1.61
C PHE A 141 -4.86 -12.98 -2.13
N PHE A 142 -6.10 -12.61 -2.45
CA PHE A 142 -7.08 -13.51 -3.06
C PHE A 142 -6.95 -13.62 -4.59
N GLY A 143 -5.95 -13.01 -5.20
CA GLY A 143 -5.68 -13.08 -6.63
C GLY A 143 -6.51 -12.11 -7.49
N LEU A 144 -7.12 -11.09 -6.89
CA LEU A 144 -7.79 -10.04 -7.64
C LEU A 144 -6.75 -9.10 -8.27
N SER A 145 -6.99 -8.74 -9.55
CA SER A 145 -6.19 -7.73 -10.25
C SER A 145 -6.62 -6.32 -9.84
N GLU A 146 -5.83 -5.31 -10.22
CA GLU A 146 -6.21 -3.90 -10.07
C GLU A 146 -7.55 -3.58 -10.74
N GLU A 147 -7.80 -4.16 -11.93
CA GLU A 147 -9.06 -3.99 -12.64
C GLU A 147 -10.24 -4.60 -11.87
N ASP A 148 -10.06 -5.79 -11.27
CA ASP A 148 -11.08 -6.43 -10.43
C ASP A 148 -11.39 -5.59 -9.19
N LEU A 149 -10.37 -4.99 -8.58
CA LEU A 149 -10.50 -4.13 -7.41
C LEU A 149 -11.20 -2.82 -7.76
N ALA A 150 -10.83 -2.19 -8.88
CA ALA A 150 -11.48 -0.98 -9.39
C ALA A 150 -12.98 -1.20 -9.66
N LEU A 151 -13.35 -2.32 -10.29
CA LEU A 151 -14.75 -2.68 -10.52
C LEU A 151 -15.56 -2.87 -9.22
N ARG A 152 -14.90 -3.14 -8.11
CA ARG A 152 -15.49 -3.29 -6.77
C ARG A 152 -15.45 -2.01 -5.93
N GLY A 153 -14.91 -0.92 -6.48
CA GLY A 153 -14.74 0.36 -5.78
C GLY A 153 -13.63 0.35 -4.72
N LEU A 154 -12.62 -0.49 -4.90
CA LEU A 154 -11.49 -0.68 -3.99
C LEU A 154 -10.15 -0.18 -4.59
N ALA A 155 -10.19 0.59 -5.67
CA ALA A 155 -9.00 1.19 -6.30
C ALA A 155 -8.74 2.59 -5.76
#